data_35e09d27102c033f095061cd0f5d7d47
#
_entry.id   35e09d27102c033f095061cd0f5d7d47
#
_cell.length_a   1.000
_cell.length_b   1.000
_cell.length_c   1.000
_cell.angle_alpha   90.00
_cell.angle_beta   90.00
_cell.angle_gamma   90.00
#
_symmetry.space_group_name_H-M   'P 1'
#
loop_
_entity.id
_entity.type
_entity.pdbx_description
1 polymer ?
#
loop_
_entity_poly.entity_id
_entity_poly.type
_entity_poly.pdbx_seq_one_letter_code
_entity_poly.pdbx_strand_id
1 'polypeptide(L)'
;MTNNLKQRRIILDLAVTLDGFIEGKNGEVDWCIMDPDMGFTDFLNQIDTILYGRKSYDLWGQYIPKNEDPDTEKELWKLVHSKKKYVFSRTQNEIDNQAIFINDNILEEVNKLKENPGKDIWLYGGASLITTFINLELVDEFRLSIHPVVLGEGKPLFIDVKQRINLKMVNTRTFSSGVVQIVYHWNG
;
A
#
# COMPACT_ATOMS: atom_id res chain seq x y z
N MET A 1 10.56 34.03 1.41
CA MET A 1 9.83 33.12 2.31
C MET A 1 9.66 31.80 1.54
N THR A 2 10.55 30.86 1.72
CA THR A 2 10.44 29.53 1.13
C THR A 2 9.27 28.82 1.82
N ASN A 3 8.16 28.67 1.10
CA ASN A 3 7.04 27.83 1.53
C ASN A 3 7.58 26.39 1.64
N ASN A 4 7.91 25.96 2.84
CA ASN A 4 8.29 24.59 3.12
C ASN A 4 7.00 23.74 3.07
N LEU A 5 6.49 23.51 1.86
CA LEU A 5 5.41 22.56 1.64
C LEU A 5 5.93 21.20 2.12
N LYS A 6 5.29 20.65 3.14
CA LYS A 6 5.63 19.31 3.64
C LYS A 6 5.54 18.34 2.47
N GLN A 7 6.66 17.74 2.12
CA GLN A 7 6.71 16.73 1.05
C GLN A 7 5.76 15.58 1.39
N ARG A 8 5.00 15.11 0.41
CA ARG A 8 4.09 13.97 0.54
C ARG A 8 4.90 12.70 0.83
N ARG A 9 4.47 11.92 1.80
CA ARG A 9 5.12 10.65 2.14
C ARG A 9 4.49 9.50 1.35
N ILE A 10 5.31 8.53 0.99
CA ILE A 10 4.86 7.25 0.47
C ILE A 10 4.82 6.26 1.63
N ILE A 11 3.63 5.79 1.94
CA ILE A 11 3.34 4.87 3.03
C ILE A 11 3.04 3.49 2.44
N LEU A 12 3.86 2.51 2.77
CA LEU A 12 3.57 1.10 2.53
C LEU A 12 2.69 0.61 3.68
N ASP A 13 1.38 0.52 3.47
CA ASP A 13 0.42 0.02 4.45
C ASP A 13 -0.21 -1.26 3.94
N LEU A 14 0.02 -2.38 4.64
CA LEU A 14 -0.54 -3.68 4.26
C LEU A 14 -0.54 -4.70 5.41
N ALA A 15 -1.38 -5.72 5.24
CA ALA A 15 -1.39 -6.92 6.06
C ALA A 15 -0.26 -7.88 5.65
N VAL A 16 0.37 -8.51 6.63
CA VAL A 16 1.40 -9.52 6.41
C VAL A 16 1.25 -10.64 7.44
N THR A 17 1.51 -11.88 7.06
CA THR A 17 1.54 -13.01 7.98
C THR A 17 2.76 -12.96 8.89
N LEU A 18 2.75 -13.71 10.00
CA LEU A 18 3.89 -13.76 10.93
C LEU A 18 5.18 -14.23 10.24
N ASP A 19 5.07 -15.09 9.22
CA ASP A 19 6.18 -15.60 8.40
C ASP A 19 6.46 -14.78 7.12
N GLY A 20 5.85 -13.57 7.01
CA GLY A 20 6.23 -12.56 6.02
C GLY A 20 5.58 -12.65 4.66
N PHE A 21 4.47 -13.37 4.51
CA PHE A 21 3.72 -13.45 3.26
C PHE A 21 2.59 -12.41 3.20
N ILE A 22 2.29 -11.93 1.99
CA ILE A 22 1.19 -10.98 1.72
C ILE A 22 0.01 -11.63 1.00
N GLU A 23 0.19 -12.80 0.47
CA GLU A 23 -0.83 -13.66 -0.18
C GLU A 23 -0.39 -15.12 -0.01
N GLY A 24 -1.36 -16.03 0.01
CA GLY A 24 -1.11 -17.46 -0.13
C GLY A 24 -0.57 -17.83 -1.52
N LYS A 25 -0.32 -19.11 -1.75
CA LYS A 25 0.27 -19.63 -3.00
C LYS A 25 -0.59 -19.34 -4.23
N ASN A 26 -1.92 -19.34 -4.09
CA ASN A 26 -2.86 -19.08 -5.16
C ASN A 26 -3.50 -17.66 -5.06
N GLY A 27 -2.93 -16.77 -4.23
CA GLY A 27 -3.42 -15.42 -4.03
C GLY A 27 -4.46 -15.27 -2.90
N GLU A 28 -4.56 -16.26 -2.02
CA GLU A 28 -5.50 -16.24 -0.90
C GLU A 28 -5.12 -15.14 0.10
N VAL A 29 -6.13 -14.39 0.57
CA VAL A 29 -6.03 -13.35 1.59
C VAL A 29 -7.11 -13.50 2.67
N ASP A 30 -7.73 -14.67 2.77
CA ASP A 30 -8.81 -15.01 3.71
C ASP A 30 -8.38 -14.97 5.19
N TRP A 31 -7.09 -15.02 5.44
CA TRP A 31 -6.47 -14.85 6.74
C TRP A 31 -6.42 -13.38 7.23
N CYS A 32 -6.70 -12.42 6.34
CA CYS A 32 -6.62 -11.00 6.66
C CYS A 32 -7.80 -10.57 7.54
N ILE A 33 -7.50 -10.15 8.77
CA ILE A 33 -8.48 -9.66 9.73
C ILE A 33 -8.63 -8.16 9.56
N MET A 34 -9.87 -7.68 9.41
CA MET A 34 -10.20 -6.27 9.31
C MET A 34 -10.98 -5.83 10.55
N ASP A 35 -10.27 -5.51 11.63
CA ASP A 35 -10.90 -4.98 12.84
C ASP A 35 -11.24 -3.49 12.68
N PRO A 36 -12.43 -3.04 13.11
CA PRO A 36 -12.82 -1.64 13.04
C PRO A 36 -11.88 -0.69 13.78
N ASP A 37 -11.25 -1.17 14.88
CA ASP A 37 -10.33 -0.39 15.70
C ASP A 37 -8.91 -0.28 15.11
N MET A 38 -8.62 -0.96 13.98
CA MET A 38 -7.35 -0.81 13.26
C MET A 38 -7.17 0.60 12.67
N GLY A 39 -8.23 1.40 12.56
CA GLY A 39 -8.17 2.78 12.11
C GLY A 39 -7.90 2.92 10.61
N PHE A 40 -8.33 1.94 9.80
CA PHE A 40 -8.09 1.97 8.36
C PHE A 40 -8.81 3.14 7.68
N THR A 41 -10.01 3.52 8.14
CA THR A 41 -10.70 4.72 7.66
C THR A 41 -9.90 6.00 7.93
N ASP A 42 -9.26 6.11 9.11
CA ASP A 42 -8.40 7.25 9.44
C ASP A 42 -7.18 7.29 8.53
N PHE A 43 -6.59 6.13 8.23
CA PHE A 43 -5.52 6.03 7.25
C PHE A 43 -5.97 6.48 5.86
N LEU A 44 -7.11 6.02 5.37
CA LEU A 44 -7.67 6.47 4.08
C LEU A 44 -7.94 7.98 4.05
N ASN A 45 -8.28 8.60 5.17
CA ASN A 45 -8.44 10.05 5.26
C ASN A 45 -7.10 10.81 5.25
N GLN A 46 -6.00 10.16 5.59
CA GLN A 46 -4.64 10.69 5.56
C GLN A 46 -4.07 10.80 4.15
N ILE A 47 -4.57 9.98 3.21
CA ILE A 47 -4.07 9.87 1.84
C ILE A 47 -5.05 10.45 0.84
N ASP A 48 -4.56 10.83 -0.33
CA ASP A 48 -5.38 11.21 -1.50
C ASP A 48 -5.01 10.44 -2.78
N THR A 49 -3.97 9.63 -2.73
CA THR A 49 -3.41 8.94 -3.89
C THR A 49 -3.02 7.50 -3.51
N ILE A 50 -3.29 6.56 -4.43
CA ILE A 50 -2.94 5.14 -4.26
C ILE A 50 -2.08 4.70 -5.47
N LEU A 51 -1.01 3.98 -5.18
CA LEU A 51 -0.09 3.42 -6.17
C LEU A 51 -0.27 1.91 -6.27
N TYR A 52 -0.63 1.44 -7.46
CA TYR A 52 -0.88 0.03 -7.76
C TYR A 52 0.12 -0.52 -8.75
N GLY A 53 0.57 -1.74 -8.55
CA GLY A 53 1.04 -2.58 -9.65
C GLY A 53 -0.15 -3.08 -10.48
N ARG A 54 0.05 -3.38 -11.76
CA ARG A 54 -1.02 -3.76 -12.70
C ARG A 54 -1.94 -4.84 -12.15
N LYS A 55 -1.38 -5.98 -11.69
CA LYS A 55 -2.20 -7.09 -11.18
C LYS A 55 -3.05 -6.70 -9.97
N SER A 56 -2.50 -5.90 -9.06
CA SER A 56 -3.23 -5.44 -7.88
C SER A 56 -4.33 -4.44 -8.25
N TYR A 57 -4.11 -3.62 -9.28
CA TYR A 57 -5.15 -2.74 -9.80
C TYR A 57 -6.30 -3.51 -10.44
N ASP A 58 -5.99 -4.52 -11.25
CA ASP A 58 -7.00 -5.36 -11.91
C ASP A 58 -7.87 -6.12 -10.90
N LEU A 59 -7.29 -6.54 -9.77
CA LEU A 59 -8.00 -7.28 -8.72
C LEU A 59 -8.74 -6.36 -7.74
N TRP A 60 -8.11 -5.29 -7.30
CA TRP A 60 -8.56 -4.49 -6.17
C TRP A 60 -8.85 -3.03 -6.51
N GLY A 61 -8.08 -2.43 -7.43
CA GLY A 61 -8.25 -1.02 -7.82
C GLY A 61 -9.59 -0.74 -8.49
N GLN A 62 -10.21 -1.77 -9.06
CA GLN A 62 -11.51 -1.73 -9.75
C GLN A 62 -12.60 -2.53 -9.01
N TYR A 63 -12.30 -3.09 -7.83
CA TYR A 63 -13.25 -3.90 -7.09
C TYR A 63 -14.49 -3.09 -6.71
N ILE A 64 -15.67 -3.65 -6.96
CA ILE A 64 -16.96 -3.05 -6.60
C ILE A 64 -17.65 -3.99 -5.60
N PRO A 65 -17.95 -3.52 -4.38
CA PRO A 65 -18.71 -4.31 -3.43
C PRO A 65 -20.06 -4.75 -3.99
N LYS A 66 -20.49 -5.94 -3.62
CA LYS A 66 -21.79 -6.48 -4.01
C LYS A 66 -22.91 -5.83 -3.21
N ASN A 67 -24.16 -5.99 -3.69
CA ASN A 67 -25.32 -5.42 -3.01
C ASN A 67 -25.55 -6.04 -1.61
N GLU A 68 -25.19 -7.29 -1.42
CA GLU A 68 -25.30 -8.03 -0.16
C GLU A 68 -24.18 -7.73 0.86
N ASP A 69 -23.09 -7.06 0.45
CA ASP A 69 -22.00 -6.72 1.35
C ASP A 69 -22.43 -5.66 2.39
N PRO A 70 -21.82 -5.65 3.58
CA PRO A 70 -22.13 -4.69 4.63
C PRO A 70 -21.99 -3.23 4.15
N ASP A 71 -22.82 -2.34 4.63
CA ASP A 71 -22.76 -0.92 4.28
C ASP A 71 -21.42 -0.28 4.68
N THR A 72 -20.83 -0.74 5.78
CA THR A 72 -19.48 -0.32 6.21
C THR A 72 -18.42 -0.64 5.17
N GLU A 73 -18.50 -1.79 4.52
CA GLU A 73 -17.59 -2.18 3.44
C GLU A 73 -17.82 -1.32 2.19
N LYS A 74 -19.08 -1.08 1.82
CA LYS A 74 -19.42 -0.19 0.69
C LYS A 74 -18.91 1.23 0.90
N GLU A 75 -19.05 1.77 2.11
CA GLU A 75 -18.51 3.10 2.45
C GLU A 75 -16.98 3.12 2.39
N LEU A 76 -16.32 2.08 2.87
CA LEU A 76 -14.87 1.94 2.79
C LEU A 76 -14.39 1.97 1.33
N TRP A 77 -14.98 1.16 0.46
CA TRP A 77 -14.62 1.10 -0.95
C TRP A 77 -14.96 2.40 -1.69
N LYS A 78 -16.05 3.07 -1.34
CA LYS A 78 -16.36 4.41 -1.84
C LYS A 78 -15.24 5.40 -1.50
N LEU A 79 -14.70 5.32 -0.28
CA LEU A 79 -13.57 6.15 0.14
C LEU A 79 -12.29 5.79 -0.62
N VAL A 80 -11.99 4.51 -0.83
CA VAL A 80 -10.85 4.05 -1.65
C VAL A 80 -10.99 4.56 -3.08
N HIS A 81 -12.17 4.44 -3.70
CA HIS A 81 -12.41 4.90 -5.08
C HIS A 81 -12.37 6.41 -5.25
N SER A 82 -12.54 7.18 -4.19
CA SER A 82 -12.40 8.64 -4.22
C SER A 82 -10.94 9.10 -4.40
N LYS A 83 -9.96 8.21 -4.24
CA LYS A 83 -8.53 8.55 -4.34
C LYS A 83 -8.05 8.53 -5.79
N LYS A 84 -7.05 9.36 -6.09
CA LYS A 84 -6.32 9.28 -7.36
C LYS A 84 -5.56 7.96 -7.44
N LYS A 85 -5.63 7.29 -8.58
CA LYS A 85 -4.98 5.99 -8.79
C LYS A 85 -3.88 6.13 -9.82
N TYR A 86 -2.68 5.67 -9.49
CA TYR A 86 -1.56 5.51 -10.40
C TYR A 86 -1.22 4.03 -10.52
N VAL A 87 -1.11 3.55 -11.75
CA VAL A 87 -0.87 2.13 -12.05
C VAL A 87 0.47 1.98 -12.77
N PHE A 88 1.36 1.24 -12.15
CA PHE A 88 2.68 0.95 -12.71
C PHE A 88 2.64 -0.33 -13.53
N SER A 89 2.88 -0.21 -14.85
CA SER A 89 2.80 -1.32 -15.80
C SER A 89 3.84 -1.17 -16.90
N ARG A 90 4.61 -2.21 -17.16
CA ARG A 90 5.62 -2.19 -18.25
C ARG A 90 5.05 -2.42 -19.64
N THR A 91 3.82 -2.87 -19.75
CA THR A 91 3.28 -3.41 -21.02
C THR A 91 2.04 -2.70 -21.53
N GLN A 92 1.52 -1.68 -20.85
CA GLN A 92 0.20 -1.16 -21.18
C GLN A 92 0.13 0.36 -21.24
N ASN A 93 -0.33 0.85 -22.41
CA ASN A 93 -0.76 2.23 -22.68
C ASN A 93 -2.29 2.30 -22.75
N GLU A 94 -3.01 1.64 -21.85
CA GLU A 94 -4.46 1.76 -21.83
C GLU A 94 -4.89 3.10 -21.24
N ILE A 95 -5.83 3.75 -21.91
CA ILE A 95 -6.53 4.89 -21.37
C ILE A 95 -7.67 4.34 -20.51
N ASP A 96 -7.43 4.29 -19.21
CA ASP A 96 -8.48 4.08 -18.23
C ASP A 96 -8.79 5.45 -17.60
N ASN A 97 -10.04 5.89 -17.72
CA ASN A 97 -10.48 7.18 -17.16
C ASN A 97 -10.45 7.20 -15.61
N GLN A 98 -10.21 6.06 -14.98
CA GLN A 98 -10.18 5.91 -13.52
C GLN A 98 -8.75 5.88 -12.93
N ALA A 99 -7.71 5.73 -13.77
CA ALA A 99 -6.32 5.63 -13.33
C ALA A 99 -5.33 6.25 -14.32
N ILE A 100 -4.20 6.69 -13.81
CA ILE A 100 -3.07 7.19 -14.58
C ILE A 100 -2.03 6.08 -14.67
N PHE A 101 -1.65 5.67 -15.88
CA PHE A 101 -0.67 4.62 -16.11
C PHE A 101 0.73 5.20 -16.25
N ILE A 102 1.70 4.58 -15.56
CA ILE A 102 3.13 4.90 -15.61
C ILE A 102 3.87 3.67 -16.11
N ASN A 103 4.58 3.81 -17.24
CA ASN A 103 5.23 2.68 -17.92
C ASN A 103 6.75 2.66 -17.72
N ASP A 104 7.35 3.83 -17.51
CA ASP A 104 8.79 4.01 -17.37
C ASP A 104 9.11 5.12 -16.36
N ASN A 105 10.40 5.40 -16.17
CA ASN A 105 10.90 6.52 -15.36
C ASN A 105 10.26 6.64 -13.97
N ILE A 106 10.00 5.48 -13.30
CA ILE A 106 9.28 5.41 -12.02
C ILE A 106 9.84 6.44 -11.01
N LEU A 107 11.16 6.54 -10.88
CA LEU A 107 11.79 7.45 -9.93
C LEU A 107 11.41 8.91 -10.19
N GLU A 108 11.49 9.35 -11.44
CA GLU A 108 11.17 10.71 -11.84
C GLU A 108 9.68 11.03 -11.65
N GLU A 109 8.79 10.14 -12.11
CA GLU A 109 7.34 10.32 -12.00
C GLU A 109 6.86 10.34 -10.54
N VAL A 110 7.43 9.48 -9.70
CA VAL A 110 7.11 9.46 -8.27
C VAL A 110 7.63 10.70 -7.55
N ASN A 111 8.83 11.20 -7.89
CA ASN A 111 9.35 12.44 -7.32
C ASN A 111 8.48 13.65 -7.72
N LYS A 112 8.08 13.77 -8.99
CA LYS A 112 7.10 14.77 -9.42
C LYS A 112 5.80 14.69 -8.63
N LEU A 113 5.32 13.47 -8.37
CA LEU A 113 4.10 13.26 -7.60
C LEU A 113 4.27 13.73 -6.14
N LYS A 114 5.42 13.47 -5.51
CA LYS A 114 5.73 13.91 -4.15
C LYS A 114 5.86 15.43 -4.02
N GLU A 115 6.28 16.12 -5.08
CA GLU A 115 6.42 17.59 -5.11
C GLU A 115 5.08 18.31 -5.28
N ASN A 116 4.07 17.65 -5.84
CA ASN A 116 2.75 18.24 -6.00
C ASN A 116 2.03 18.43 -4.65
N PRO A 117 1.23 19.49 -4.48
CA PRO A 117 0.40 19.66 -3.29
C PRO A 117 -0.56 18.47 -3.12
N GLY A 118 -0.70 17.98 -1.89
CA GLY A 118 -1.60 16.87 -1.59
C GLY A 118 -1.35 16.26 -0.23
N LYS A 119 -2.11 15.19 0.05
CA LYS A 119 -1.96 14.34 1.22
C LYS A 119 -0.88 13.28 0.97
N ASP A 120 -0.66 12.41 1.96
CA ASP A 120 0.26 11.28 1.81
C ASP A 120 -0.24 10.30 0.71
N ILE A 121 0.63 9.41 0.28
CA ILE A 121 0.43 8.48 -0.84
C ILE A 121 0.50 7.06 -0.29
N TRP A 122 -0.49 6.23 -0.61
CA TRP A 122 -0.49 4.82 -0.24
C TRP A 122 0.16 3.98 -1.33
N LEU A 123 1.24 3.29 -1.00
CA LEU A 123 1.78 2.21 -1.82
C LEU A 123 1.01 0.92 -1.50
N TYR A 124 0.00 0.62 -2.31
CA TYR A 124 -0.81 -0.58 -2.18
C TYR A 124 -0.01 -1.85 -2.54
N GLY A 125 0.77 -1.79 -3.59
CA GLY A 125 1.56 -2.93 -4.06
C GLY A 125 1.05 -3.47 -5.40
N GLY A 126 1.29 -4.77 -5.87
CA GLY A 126 1.86 -5.90 -5.10
C GLY A 126 3.38 -5.98 -4.98
N ALA A 127 3.86 -7.16 -4.59
CA ALA A 127 5.25 -7.41 -4.17
C ALA A 127 6.31 -6.85 -5.13
N SER A 128 6.17 -7.04 -6.43
CA SER A 128 7.12 -6.53 -7.43
C SER A 128 7.21 -5.00 -7.44
N LEU A 129 6.09 -4.29 -7.27
CA LEU A 129 6.09 -2.83 -7.17
C LEU A 129 6.71 -2.39 -5.85
N ILE A 130 6.36 -3.05 -4.74
CA ILE A 130 6.94 -2.80 -3.42
C ILE A 130 8.47 -2.95 -3.47
N THR A 131 8.98 -4.04 -4.04
CA THR A 131 10.43 -4.26 -4.24
C THR A 131 11.06 -3.13 -5.05
N THR A 132 10.41 -2.69 -6.13
CA THR A 132 10.92 -1.59 -6.95
C THR A 132 11.03 -0.31 -6.13
N PHE A 133 10.00 0.04 -5.35
CA PHE A 133 9.98 1.24 -4.53
C PHE A 133 11.02 1.19 -3.41
N ILE A 134 11.20 0.02 -2.78
CA ILE A 134 12.26 -0.19 -1.77
C ILE A 134 13.64 0.00 -2.39
N ASN A 135 13.91 -0.62 -3.53
CA ASN A 135 15.20 -0.54 -4.22
C ASN A 135 15.51 0.85 -4.79
N LEU A 136 14.51 1.70 -4.99
CA LEU A 136 14.64 3.10 -5.39
C LEU A 136 14.57 4.07 -4.20
N GLU A 137 14.54 3.58 -2.96
CA GLU A 137 14.47 4.38 -1.73
C GLU A 137 13.28 5.35 -1.68
N LEU A 138 12.16 4.93 -2.25
CA LEU A 138 10.96 5.77 -2.39
C LEU A 138 9.96 5.61 -1.23
N VAL A 139 10.11 4.57 -0.38
CA VAL A 139 9.19 4.31 0.73
C VAL A 139 9.63 5.10 1.96
N ASP A 140 8.81 6.04 2.42
CA ASP A 140 9.10 6.86 3.60
C ASP A 140 8.65 6.19 4.90
N GLU A 141 7.52 5.45 4.87
CA GLU A 141 6.94 4.79 6.05
C GLU A 141 6.49 3.38 5.71
N PHE A 142 6.87 2.43 6.56
CA PHE A 142 6.42 1.04 6.54
C PHE A 142 5.42 0.84 7.69
N ARG A 143 4.16 0.61 7.35
CA ARG A 143 3.08 0.33 8.30
C ARG A 143 2.58 -1.09 8.01
N LEU A 144 3.03 -2.05 8.81
CA LEU A 144 2.76 -3.45 8.60
C LEU A 144 1.86 -3.99 9.71
N SER A 145 0.72 -4.55 9.32
CA SER A 145 -0.19 -5.24 10.22
C SER A 145 0.14 -6.73 10.19
N ILE A 146 0.88 -7.20 11.22
CA ILE A 146 1.30 -8.60 11.34
C ILE A 146 0.14 -9.41 11.89
N HIS A 147 -0.37 -10.33 11.09
CA HIS A 147 -1.47 -11.22 11.43
C HIS A 147 -0.98 -12.47 12.16
N PRO A 148 -1.73 -12.98 13.14
CA PRO A 148 -1.34 -14.13 13.95
C PRO A 148 -1.54 -15.45 13.19
N VAL A 149 -0.92 -15.59 12.03
CA VAL A 149 -0.99 -16.75 11.14
C VAL A 149 0.37 -17.04 10.50
N VAL A 150 0.66 -18.31 10.30
CA VAL A 150 1.81 -18.83 9.56
C VAL A 150 1.27 -19.63 8.37
N LEU A 151 1.62 -19.23 7.15
CA LEU A 151 1.18 -19.91 5.93
C LEU A 151 2.15 -21.00 5.49
N GLY A 152 3.45 -20.85 5.77
CA GLY A 152 4.50 -21.77 5.33
C GLY A 152 4.92 -21.61 3.87
N GLU A 153 3.98 -21.25 2.97
CA GLU A 153 4.24 -20.91 1.57
C GLU A 153 3.31 -19.79 1.10
N GLY A 154 3.75 -19.00 0.14
CA GLY A 154 2.97 -17.87 -0.37
C GLY A 154 3.84 -16.85 -1.08
N LYS A 155 3.33 -15.66 -1.28
CA LYS A 155 4.05 -14.54 -1.85
C LYS A 155 4.71 -13.71 -0.74
N PRO A 156 6.04 -13.73 -0.62
CA PRO A 156 6.72 -12.95 0.42
C PRO A 156 6.62 -11.44 0.14
N LEU A 157 6.55 -10.66 1.23
CA LEU A 157 6.57 -9.20 1.15
C LEU A 157 7.91 -8.69 0.59
N PHE A 158 9.02 -9.20 1.12
CA PHE A 158 10.37 -8.75 0.77
C PHE A 158 11.07 -9.80 -0.10
N ILE A 159 11.14 -9.52 -1.41
CA ILE A 159 11.85 -10.32 -2.41
C ILE A 159 12.80 -9.41 -3.18
N ASP A 160 13.96 -9.93 -3.58
CA ASP A 160 14.94 -9.22 -4.43
C ASP A 160 15.32 -7.80 -3.93
N VAL A 161 15.31 -7.60 -2.62
CA VAL A 161 15.82 -6.37 -2.00
C VAL A 161 17.33 -6.35 -2.14
N LYS A 162 17.87 -5.37 -2.89
CA LYS A 162 19.26 -5.35 -3.33
C LYS A 162 20.27 -5.02 -2.22
N GLN A 163 19.84 -4.27 -1.22
CA GLN A 163 20.70 -3.82 -0.13
C GLN A 163 19.96 -3.80 1.20
N ARG A 164 20.71 -3.90 2.28
CA ARG A 164 20.15 -3.76 3.62
C ARG A 164 19.60 -2.37 3.78
N ILE A 165 18.38 -2.27 4.31
CA ILE A 165 17.75 -1.03 4.73
C ILE A 165 17.66 -1.01 6.25
N ASN A 166 17.95 0.13 6.86
CA ASN A 166 17.77 0.35 8.28
C ASN A 166 16.50 1.13 8.51
N LEU A 167 15.71 0.67 9.46
CA LEU A 167 14.42 1.27 9.79
C LEU A 167 14.43 1.73 11.25
N LYS A 168 13.80 2.87 11.51
CA LYS A 168 13.57 3.39 12.85
C LYS A 168 12.14 3.15 13.26
N MET A 169 11.92 2.41 14.35
CA MET A 169 10.59 2.21 14.89
C MET A 169 9.98 3.54 15.36
N VAL A 170 8.75 3.78 14.97
CA VAL A 170 7.98 4.99 15.29
C VAL A 170 6.82 4.66 16.22
N ASN A 171 6.11 3.57 15.95
CA ASN A 171 4.93 3.18 16.73
C ASN A 171 4.69 1.66 16.63
N THR A 172 3.96 1.14 17.61
CA THR A 172 3.40 -0.21 17.61
C THR A 172 2.04 -0.20 18.30
N ARG A 173 1.09 -0.98 17.78
CA ARG A 173 -0.25 -1.18 18.36
C ARG A 173 -0.60 -2.65 18.31
N THR A 174 -1.25 -3.13 19.36
CA THR A 174 -1.85 -4.46 19.39
C THR A 174 -3.36 -4.34 19.40
N PHE A 175 -4.02 -5.24 18.69
CA PHE A 175 -5.49 -5.28 18.56
C PHE A 175 -6.06 -6.52 19.24
N SER A 176 -7.34 -6.47 19.57
CA SER A 176 -8.03 -7.58 20.25
C SER A 176 -8.04 -8.88 19.45
N SER A 177 -7.96 -8.77 18.13
CA SER A 177 -7.81 -9.89 17.18
C SER A 177 -6.46 -10.62 17.27
N GLY A 178 -5.48 -10.07 17.99
CA GLY A 178 -4.11 -10.57 18.03
C GLY A 178 -3.22 -9.99 16.92
N VAL A 179 -3.74 -9.15 16.04
CA VAL A 179 -2.93 -8.41 15.04
C VAL A 179 -2.03 -7.42 15.75
N VAL A 180 -0.77 -7.32 15.29
CA VAL A 180 0.20 -6.34 15.76
C VAL A 180 0.58 -5.44 14.61
N GLN A 181 0.25 -4.15 14.70
CA GLN A 181 0.69 -3.16 13.72
C GLN A 181 2.00 -2.53 14.19
N ILE A 182 2.99 -2.53 13.31
CA ILE A 182 4.28 -1.88 13.50
C ILE A 182 4.47 -0.78 12.45
N VAL A 183 5.02 0.36 12.90
CA VAL A 183 5.29 1.51 12.02
C VAL A 183 6.77 1.85 12.12
N TYR A 184 7.43 1.83 10.97
CA TYR A 184 8.82 2.22 10.83
C TYR A 184 8.96 3.34 9.81
N HIS A 185 9.92 4.23 10.04
CA HIS A 185 10.40 5.18 9.04
C HIS A 185 11.71 4.69 8.44
N TRP A 186 11.93 5.01 7.18
CA TRP A 186 13.24 4.89 6.57
C TRP A 186 14.25 5.71 7.37
N ASN A 187 15.39 5.11 7.67
CA ASN A 187 16.47 5.77 8.39
C ASN A 187 17.70 5.83 7.45
N GLY A 188 17.53 6.58 6.33
CA GLY A 188 18.58 6.81 5.35
C GLY A 188 19.82 7.47 5.89
#